data_c12921dc77dbb7a27003af7c130e11ee
#
_entry.id   c12921dc77dbb7a27003af7c130e11ee
#
_cell.length_a   1.000
_cell.length_b   1.000
_cell.length_c   1.000
_cell.angle_alpha   90.00
_cell.angle_beta   90.00
_cell.angle_gamma   90.00
#
_symmetry.space_group_name_H-M   'P 1'
#
loop_
_entity.id
_entity.type
_entity.pdbx_description
1 polymer ?
#
loop_
_entity_poly.entity_id
_entity_poly.type
_entity_poly.pdbx_seq_one_letter_code
_entity_poly.pdbx_strand_id
1 'polypeptide(L)'
;MLTGEIKNQIDAIWNAFWTGGISNPMEVLEQITYLLFIRRLDDAHTLEESKALVLGKPMAQSIFPEGADAKGRDYNDLRWSRFKNFAPAEMHAVVGEHVFPFLRSIGGDGSTYSAHMKDARYTIPTAGLLSKVVDMLDQVPMEDRDSKGDLYEYMLGKIASAGQNGQFRTPRHIIKLMVALTAPTPKDIICDPASGTCGFLVAAGEYLRERHPMLFNDAVAREHFHHGMFHGYDFDNTMLRIGSMNMALHGVDNPPASE
;
A
#
# COMPACT_ATOMS: atom_id res chain seq x y z
N MET A 1 1.82 -18.50 2.02
CA MET A 1 2.63 -18.42 3.27
C MET A 1 4.04 -18.01 2.89
N LEU A 2 4.57 -16.94 3.47
CA LEU A 2 5.93 -16.44 3.15
C LEU A 2 6.99 -17.50 3.44
N THR A 3 7.93 -17.68 2.50
CA THR A 3 9.09 -18.55 2.69
C THR A 3 10.07 -17.95 3.71
N GLY A 4 10.97 -18.77 4.28
CA GLY A 4 12.00 -18.28 5.19
C GLY A 4 12.93 -17.25 4.54
N GLU A 5 13.18 -17.37 3.24
CA GLU A 5 14.01 -16.45 2.47
C GLU A 5 13.40 -15.04 2.39
N ILE A 6 12.11 -14.95 2.05
CA ILE A 6 11.39 -13.65 1.99
C ILE A 6 11.35 -13.01 3.37
N LYS A 7 11.12 -13.79 4.44
CA LYS A 7 11.18 -13.27 5.81
C LYS A 7 12.55 -12.67 6.14
N ASN A 8 13.63 -13.36 5.78
CA ASN A 8 14.99 -12.88 6.00
C ASN A 8 15.28 -11.59 5.21
N GLN A 9 14.77 -11.47 3.97
CA GLN A 9 14.87 -10.24 3.19
C GLN A 9 14.16 -9.08 3.88
N ILE A 10 12.94 -9.28 4.37
CA ILE A 10 12.18 -8.25 5.11
C ILE A 10 12.90 -7.86 6.39
N ASP A 11 13.44 -8.83 7.12
CA ASP A 11 14.20 -8.60 8.35
C ASP A 11 15.46 -7.77 8.07
N ALA A 12 16.12 -8.02 6.95
CA ALA A 12 17.27 -7.25 6.52
C ALA A 12 16.89 -5.80 6.14
N ILE A 13 15.75 -5.58 5.46
CA ILE A 13 15.22 -4.24 5.16
C ILE A 13 14.92 -3.50 6.46
N TRP A 14 14.22 -4.14 7.40
CA TRP A 14 13.92 -3.58 8.70
C TRP A 14 15.18 -3.14 9.45
N ASN A 15 16.17 -4.02 9.49
CA ASN A 15 17.46 -3.74 10.13
C ASN A 15 18.25 -2.63 9.42
N ALA A 16 18.08 -2.45 8.10
CA ALA A 16 18.71 -1.35 7.38
C ALA A 16 18.19 0.01 7.86
N PHE A 17 16.89 0.15 8.15
CA PHE A 17 16.33 1.36 8.72
C PHE A 17 16.87 1.64 10.12
N TRP A 18 16.93 0.61 11.01
CA TRP A 18 17.49 0.75 12.35
C TRP A 18 18.94 1.25 12.32
N THR A 19 19.79 0.60 11.51
CA THR A 19 21.20 1.00 11.36
C THR A 19 21.35 2.31 10.62
N GLY A 20 20.36 2.71 9.84
CA GLY A 20 20.30 3.97 9.09
C GLY A 20 19.78 5.18 9.90
N GLY A 21 19.44 4.99 11.19
CA GLY A 21 19.07 6.07 12.09
C GLY A 21 17.55 6.24 12.32
N ILE A 22 16.70 5.37 11.78
CA ILE A 22 15.26 5.38 12.08
C ILE A 22 14.96 4.26 13.07
N SER A 23 14.76 4.62 14.34
CA SER A 23 14.54 3.69 15.45
C SER A 23 13.08 3.51 15.86
N ASN A 24 12.18 4.32 15.34
CA ASN A 24 10.74 4.18 15.61
C ASN A 24 10.13 3.12 14.69
N PRO A 25 9.65 1.97 15.19
CA PRO A 25 9.05 0.92 14.38
C PRO A 25 7.89 1.38 13.49
N MET A 26 7.07 2.31 13.97
CA MET A 26 5.95 2.87 13.22
C MET A 26 6.43 3.69 12.02
N GLU A 27 7.46 4.49 12.23
CA GLU A 27 8.08 5.29 11.18
C GLU A 27 8.72 4.40 10.11
N VAL A 28 9.44 3.35 10.52
CA VAL A 28 10.00 2.35 9.59
C VAL A 28 8.89 1.73 8.74
N LEU A 29 7.80 1.27 9.37
CA LEU A 29 6.67 0.69 8.65
C LEU A 29 6.08 1.70 7.66
N GLU A 30 5.86 2.92 8.10
CA GLU A 30 5.26 3.97 7.29
C GLU A 30 6.10 4.24 6.03
N GLN A 31 7.43 4.40 6.18
CA GLN A 31 8.33 4.62 5.05
C GLN A 31 8.35 3.42 4.07
N ILE A 32 8.43 2.21 4.59
CA ILE A 32 8.36 1.00 3.74
C ILE A 32 7.02 0.93 3.01
N THR A 33 5.93 1.27 3.69
CA THR A 33 4.59 1.25 3.09
C THR A 33 4.47 2.23 1.93
N TYR A 34 5.00 3.45 2.06
CA TYR A 34 5.04 4.40 0.95
C TYR A 34 5.83 3.87 -0.26
N LEU A 35 7.00 3.27 -0.01
CA LEU A 35 7.83 2.70 -1.06
C LEU A 35 7.14 1.53 -1.77
N LEU A 36 6.47 0.65 -1.03
CA LEU A 36 5.68 -0.43 -1.60
C LEU A 36 4.47 0.08 -2.37
N PHE A 37 3.85 1.15 -1.87
CA PHE A 37 2.69 1.73 -2.49
C PHE A 37 3.02 2.39 -3.84
N ILE A 38 4.11 3.19 -3.92
CA ILE A 38 4.52 3.76 -5.21
C ILE A 38 4.92 2.68 -6.22
N ARG A 39 5.57 1.60 -5.77
CA ARG A 39 5.84 0.43 -6.62
C ARG A 39 4.56 -0.20 -7.14
N ARG A 40 3.54 -0.36 -6.28
CA ARG A 40 2.23 -0.87 -6.68
C ARG A 40 1.53 0.02 -7.71
N LEU A 41 1.63 1.34 -7.54
CA LEU A 41 1.08 2.30 -8.49
C LEU A 41 1.75 2.19 -9.85
N ASP A 42 3.07 2.02 -9.89
CA ASP A 42 3.81 1.83 -11.15
C ASP A 42 3.46 0.49 -11.81
N ASP A 43 3.37 -0.61 -11.05
CA ASP A 43 2.91 -1.91 -11.57
C ASP A 43 1.52 -1.80 -12.21
N ALA A 44 0.58 -1.09 -11.54
CA ALA A 44 -0.78 -0.90 -12.03
C ALA A 44 -0.80 -0.03 -13.31
N HIS A 45 -0.02 1.04 -13.33
CA HIS A 45 0.11 1.89 -14.52
C HIS A 45 0.69 1.12 -15.71
N THR A 46 1.76 0.36 -15.51
CA THR A 46 2.40 -0.49 -16.53
C THR A 46 1.43 -1.53 -17.08
N LEU A 47 0.57 -2.10 -16.23
CA LEU A 47 -0.46 -3.04 -16.67
C LEU A 47 -1.49 -2.34 -17.58
N GLU A 48 -1.92 -1.13 -17.24
CA GLU A 48 -2.86 -0.35 -18.08
C GLU A 48 -2.21 0.11 -19.39
N GLU A 49 -0.93 0.51 -19.39
CA GLU A 49 -0.16 0.77 -20.61
C GLU A 49 -0.13 -0.47 -21.52
N SER A 50 0.15 -1.64 -20.96
CA SER A 50 0.19 -2.90 -21.70
C SER A 50 -1.17 -3.27 -22.30
N LYS A 51 -2.26 -3.10 -21.53
CA LYS A 51 -3.62 -3.33 -22.00
C LYS A 51 -3.99 -2.37 -23.14
N ALA A 52 -3.69 -1.09 -23.00
CA ALA A 52 -3.95 -0.07 -24.00
C ALA A 52 -3.25 -0.40 -25.32
N LEU A 53 -1.98 -0.82 -25.25
CA LEU A 53 -1.19 -1.22 -26.40
C LEU A 53 -1.79 -2.45 -27.11
N VAL A 54 -2.16 -3.49 -26.37
CA VAL A 54 -2.73 -4.73 -26.94
C VAL A 54 -4.10 -4.48 -27.56
N LEU A 55 -4.91 -3.64 -26.92
CA LEU A 55 -6.28 -3.35 -27.38
C LEU A 55 -6.35 -2.25 -28.45
N GLY A 56 -5.25 -1.52 -28.70
CA GLY A 56 -5.23 -0.36 -29.60
C GLY A 56 -6.16 0.77 -29.14
N LYS A 57 -6.35 0.92 -27.82
CA LYS A 57 -7.22 1.93 -27.22
C LYS A 57 -6.40 2.79 -26.23
N PRO A 58 -6.82 4.05 -25.98
CA PRO A 58 -6.18 4.83 -24.92
C PRO A 58 -6.34 4.14 -23.55
N MET A 59 -5.43 4.41 -22.63
CA MET A 59 -5.52 3.90 -21.26
C MET A 59 -6.84 4.33 -20.62
N ALA A 60 -7.50 3.40 -19.94
CA ALA A 60 -8.76 3.70 -19.23
C ALA A 60 -8.49 4.62 -18.02
N GLN A 61 -7.35 4.45 -17.36
CA GLN A 61 -6.92 5.24 -16.21
C GLN A 61 -5.41 5.44 -16.26
N SER A 62 -4.94 6.69 -16.22
CA SER A 62 -3.53 7.03 -16.09
C SER A 62 -3.24 7.42 -14.63
N ILE A 63 -2.40 6.66 -13.96
CA ILE A 63 -1.97 6.95 -12.59
C ILE A 63 -0.91 8.05 -12.59
N PHE A 64 0.06 7.96 -13.52
CA PHE A 64 1.07 8.99 -13.72
C PHE A 64 0.68 9.82 -14.95
N PRO A 65 0.28 11.08 -14.77
CA PRO A 65 -0.15 11.92 -15.88
C PRO A 65 1.02 12.25 -16.81
N GLU A 66 0.71 12.64 -18.05
CA GLU A 66 1.71 13.20 -18.95
C GLU A 66 2.15 14.60 -18.49
N GLY A 67 3.42 14.94 -18.73
CA GLY A 67 3.97 16.25 -18.41
C GLY A 67 4.77 16.26 -17.11
N ALA A 68 4.84 17.41 -16.47
CA ALA A 68 5.70 17.63 -15.31
C ALA A 68 4.90 18.15 -14.10
N ASP A 69 5.41 17.89 -12.91
CA ASP A 69 4.86 18.40 -11.67
C ASP A 69 5.10 19.94 -11.51
N ALA A 70 4.58 20.51 -10.44
CA ALA A 70 4.70 21.95 -10.17
C ALA A 70 6.15 22.45 -10.04
N LYS A 71 7.12 21.55 -9.84
CA LYS A 71 8.55 21.84 -9.76
C LYS A 71 9.30 21.55 -11.07
N GLY A 72 8.59 21.12 -12.12
CA GLY A 72 9.15 20.85 -13.44
C GLY A 72 9.76 19.46 -13.63
N ARG A 73 9.54 18.52 -12.72
CA ARG A 73 9.97 17.11 -12.87
C ARG A 73 8.91 16.32 -13.63
N ASP A 74 9.34 15.58 -14.65
CA ASP A 74 8.46 14.69 -15.41
C ASP A 74 7.80 13.66 -14.48
N TYR A 75 6.48 13.49 -14.57
CA TYR A 75 5.76 12.49 -13.77
C TYR A 75 6.24 11.06 -14.04
N ASN A 76 6.76 10.78 -15.23
CA ASN A 76 7.33 9.48 -15.55
C ASN A 76 8.57 9.15 -14.69
N ASP A 77 9.34 10.18 -14.27
CA ASP A 77 10.48 9.99 -13.38
C ASP A 77 10.10 9.60 -11.94
N LEU A 78 8.83 9.80 -11.56
CA LEU A 78 8.29 9.45 -10.25
C LEU A 78 7.92 7.97 -10.15
N ARG A 79 7.98 7.23 -11.25
CA ARG A 79 7.69 5.81 -11.30
C ARG A 79 8.82 5.01 -10.63
N TRP A 80 8.45 3.97 -9.89
CA TRP A 80 9.40 3.05 -9.26
C TRP A 80 10.42 2.51 -10.26
N SER A 81 9.98 2.04 -11.42
CA SER A 81 10.80 1.50 -12.50
C SER A 81 11.84 2.49 -13.05
N ARG A 82 11.63 3.79 -12.83
CA ARG A 82 12.55 4.85 -13.25
C ARG A 82 13.50 5.26 -12.14
N PHE A 83 12.98 5.77 -11.03
CA PHE A 83 13.84 6.37 -10.01
C PHE A 83 14.73 5.34 -9.31
N LYS A 84 14.36 4.05 -9.25
CA LYS A 84 15.21 3.00 -8.69
C LYS A 84 16.58 2.90 -9.37
N ASN A 85 16.71 3.39 -10.61
CA ASN A 85 17.95 3.38 -11.39
C ASN A 85 18.72 4.70 -11.32
N PHE A 86 18.23 5.70 -10.57
CA PHE A 86 18.92 7.00 -10.42
C PHE A 86 20.10 6.88 -9.46
N ALA A 87 21.08 7.79 -9.61
CA ALA A 87 22.13 7.94 -8.62
C ALA A 87 21.52 8.20 -7.23
N PRO A 88 22.12 7.70 -6.12
CA PRO A 88 21.52 7.79 -4.79
C PRO A 88 21.08 9.20 -4.38
N ALA A 89 21.87 10.23 -4.68
CA ALA A 89 21.54 11.62 -4.37
C ALA A 89 20.33 12.12 -5.17
N GLU A 90 20.23 11.77 -6.45
CA GLU A 90 19.10 12.13 -7.30
C GLU A 90 17.85 11.36 -6.88
N MET A 91 17.97 10.06 -6.62
CA MET A 91 16.86 9.23 -6.10
C MET A 91 16.27 9.84 -4.83
N HIS A 92 17.11 10.24 -3.87
CA HIS A 92 16.70 10.85 -2.62
C HIS A 92 15.95 12.17 -2.83
N ALA A 93 16.46 13.03 -3.71
CA ALA A 93 15.79 14.28 -4.07
C ALA A 93 14.45 14.02 -4.76
N VAL A 94 14.39 13.13 -5.76
CA VAL A 94 13.16 12.79 -6.49
C VAL A 94 12.11 12.21 -5.54
N VAL A 95 12.47 11.28 -4.67
CA VAL A 95 11.52 10.67 -3.74
C VAL A 95 11.00 11.72 -2.76
N GLY A 96 11.87 12.49 -2.12
CA GLY A 96 11.46 13.46 -1.10
C GLY A 96 10.71 14.67 -1.66
N GLU A 97 11.15 15.20 -2.80
CA GLU A 97 10.66 16.48 -3.32
C GLU A 97 9.55 16.36 -4.36
N HIS A 98 9.38 15.17 -4.98
CA HIS A 98 8.43 14.95 -6.08
C HIS A 98 7.49 13.76 -5.82
N VAL A 99 8.01 12.56 -5.47
CA VAL A 99 7.17 11.37 -5.24
C VAL A 99 6.24 11.58 -4.04
N PHE A 100 6.72 12.08 -2.90
CA PHE A 100 5.86 12.30 -1.74
C PHE A 100 4.80 13.38 -1.94
N PRO A 101 5.07 14.55 -2.56
CA PRO A 101 4.03 15.48 -2.99
C PRO A 101 3.00 14.84 -3.94
N PHE A 102 3.46 14.02 -4.90
CA PHE A 102 2.58 13.29 -5.81
C PHE A 102 1.68 12.31 -5.04
N LEU A 103 2.23 11.50 -4.11
CA LEU A 103 1.44 10.57 -3.28
C LEU A 103 0.34 11.29 -2.48
N ARG A 104 0.61 12.52 -2.01
CA ARG A 104 -0.39 13.33 -1.31
C ARG A 104 -1.51 13.85 -2.19
N SER A 105 -1.27 13.98 -3.49
CA SER A 105 -2.25 14.49 -4.46
C SER A 105 -3.07 13.41 -5.17
N ILE A 106 -2.67 12.13 -5.05
CA ILE A 106 -3.39 11.01 -5.68
C ILE A 106 -4.80 10.91 -5.12
N GLY A 107 -5.78 10.68 -6.00
CA GLY A 107 -7.18 10.52 -5.65
C GLY A 107 -8.01 11.80 -5.76
N GLY A 108 -7.38 12.95 -6.01
CA GLY A 108 -8.05 14.24 -6.15
C GLY A 108 -8.58 14.82 -4.84
N ASP A 109 -9.01 16.08 -4.87
CA ASP A 109 -9.59 16.75 -3.72
C ASP A 109 -10.90 16.07 -3.28
N GLY A 110 -10.98 15.72 -1.99
CA GLY A 110 -12.16 15.11 -1.38
C GLY A 110 -12.18 13.57 -1.38
N SER A 111 -11.15 12.89 -1.90
CA SER A 111 -11.02 11.45 -1.67
C SER A 111 -10.52 11.15 -0.26
N THR A 112 -11.00 10.07 0.34
CA THR A 112 -10.56 9.60 1.66
C THR A 112 -9.05 9.33 1.69
N TYR A 113 -8.51 8.78 0.61
CA TYR A 113 -7.09 8.55 0.46
C TYR A 113 -6.29 9.87 0.53
N SER A 114 -6.71 10.89 -0.21
CA SER A 114 -6.07 12.22 -0.19
C SER A 114 -6.10 12.84 1.22
N ALA A 115 -7.23 12.72 1.93
CA ALA A 115 -7.34 13.20 3.31
C ALA A 115 -6.32 12.54 4.24
N HIS A 116 -6.17 11.20 4.18
CA HIS A 116 -5.21 10.46 5.00
C HIS A 116 -3.75 10.71 4.60
N MET A 117 -3.48 10.90 3.32
CA MET A 117 -2.12 11.13 2.82
C MET A 117 -1.63 12.56 3.00
N LYS A 118 -2.50 13.50 3.38
CA LYS A 118 -2.16 14.92 3.55
C LYS A 118 -0.93 15.14 4.43
N ASP A 119 -0.81 14.37 5.52
CA ASP A 119 0.28 14.47 6.48
C ASP A 119 1.41 13.47 6.24
N ALA A 120 1.40 12.78 5.10
CA ALA A 120 2.48 11.85 4.73
C ALA A 120 3.83 12.59 4.65
N ARG A 121 4.84 12.08 5.36
CA ARG A 121 6.17 12.69 5.44
C ARG A 121 7.25 11.72 4.98
N TYR A 122 8.18 12.24 4.20
CA TYR A 122 9.41 11.55 3.88
C TYR A 122 10.43 11.78 4.99
N THR A 123 10.91 10.71 5.64
CA THR A 123 11.80 10.81 6.79
C THR A 123 13.09 10.00 6.65
N ILE A 124 13.33 9.36 5.50
CA ILE A 124 14.58 8.63 5.26
C ILE A 124 15.74 9.62 5.19
N PRO A 125 16.70 9.56 6.15
CA PRO A 125 17.61 10.69 6.37
C PRO A 125 18.75 10.80 5.34
N THR A 126 19.09 9.71 4.65
CA THR A 126 20.24 9.69 3.76
C THR A 126 19.96 9.01 2.43
N ALA A 127 20.60 9.52 1.38
CA ALA A 127 20.56 8.95 0.05
C ALA A 127 21.04 7.48 0.00
N GLY A 128 22.07 7.16 0.77
CA GLY A 128 22.61 5.80 0.86
C GLY A 128 21.64 4.82 1.48
N LEU A 129 20.87 5.23 2.52
CA LEU A 129 19.84 4.39 3.11
C LEU A 129 18.70 4.15 2.14
N LEU A 130 18.21 5.22 1.47
CA LEU A 130 17.13 5.07 0.50
C LEU A 130 17.53 4.12 -0.63
N SER A 131 18.70 4.33 -1.26
CA SER A 131 19.16 3.48 -2.35
C SER A 131 19.26 2.02 -1.92
N LYS A 132 19.86 1.75 -0.75
CA LYS A 132 19.94 0.40 -0.20
C LYS A 132 18.56 -0.24 0.01
N VAL A 133 17.62 0.51 0.58
CA VAL A 133 16.27 0.00 0.84
C VAL A 133 15.49 -0.25 -0.45
N VAL A 134 15.61 0.65 -1.43
CA VAL A 134 14.99 0.49 -2.76
C VAL A 134 15.54 -0.76 -3.45
N ASP A 135 16.86 -0.96 -3.46
CA ASP A 135 17.49 -2.15 -4.04
C ASP A 135 17.01 -3.45 -3.37
N MET A 136 16.92 -3.44 -2.05
CA MET A 136 16.44 -4.59 -1.29
C MET A 136 14.96 -4.87 -1.53
N LEU A 137 14.11 -3.84 -1.57
CA LEU A 137 12.68 -3.97 -1.89
C LEU A 137 12.46 -4.44 -3.32
N ASP A 138 13.31 -4.02 -4.27
CA ASP A 138 13.19 -4.44 -5.67
C ASP A 138 13.45 -5.93 -5.87
N GLN A 139 14.30 -6.53 -5.03
CA GLN A 139 14.60 -7.96 -5.03
C GLN A 139 13.50 -8.83 -4.41
N VAL A 140 12.58 -8.24 -3.64
CA VAL A 140 11.47 -8.99 -3.06
C VAL A 140 10.47 -9.35 -4.17
N PRO A 141 10.17 -10.65 -4.38
CA PRO A 141 9.19 -11.05 -5.39
C PRO A 141 7.80 -10.55 -5.00
N MET A 142 7.24 -9.69 -5.84
CA MET A 142 5.93 -9.05 -5.65
C MET A 142 5.02 -9.28 -6.85
N GLU A 143 5.20 -10.38 -7.57
CA GLU A 143 4.50 -10.63 -8.82
C GLU A 143 3.04 -11.01 -8.60
N ASP A 144 2.74 -11.74 -7.53
CA ASP A 144 1.38 -12.08 -7.18
C ASP A 144 0.83 -11.22 -6.02
N ARG A 145 -0.50 -11.10 -5.98
CA ARG A 145 -1.22 -10.29 -4.99
C ARG A 145 -1.09 -10.87 -3.59
N ASP A 146 -1.09 -12.19 -3.47
CA ASP A 146 -1.07 -12.88 -2.18
C ASP A 146 0.29 -12.71 -1.51
N SER A 147 1.38 -12.77 -2.28
CA SER A 147 2.73 -12.51 -1.78
C SER A 147 2.91 -11.07 -1.29
N LYS A 148 2.32 -10.08 -1.99
CA LYS A 148 2.32 -8.67 -1.54
C LYS A 148 1.61 -8.49 -0.21
N GLY A 149 0.44 -9.08 -0.08
CA GLY A 149 -0.35 -9.04 1.14
C GLY A 149 0.34 -9.73 2.32
N ASP A 150 0.84 -10.94 2.11
CA ASP A 150 1.56 -11.70 3.13
C ASP A 150 2.84 -10.98 3.61
N LEU A 151 3.58 -10.32 2.70
CA LEU A 151 4.73 -9.49 3.02
C LEU A 151 4.37 -8.34 3.95
N TYR A 152 3.33 -7.59 3.56
CA TYR A 152 2.88 -6.45 4.33
C TYR A 152 2.38 -6.87 5.73
N GLU A 153 1.61 -7.94 5.81
CA GLU A 153 1.15 -8.53 7.07
C GLU A 153 2.31 -8.99 7.97
N TYR A 154 3.37 -9.55 7.40
CA TYR A 154 4.55 -9.90 8.17
C TYR A 154 5.24 -8.67 8.78
N MET A 155 5.35 -7.58 8.01
CA MET A 155 5.91 -6.32 8.50
C MET A 155 5.05 -5.71 9.61
N LEU A 156 3.73 -5.72 9.45
CA LEU A 156 2.80 -5.28 10.48
C LEU A 156 2.93 -6.12 11.77
N GLY A 157 3.18 -7.43 11.63
CA GLY A 157 3.42 -8.34 12.76
C GLY A 157 4.66 -7.98 13.57
N LYS A 158 5.69 -7.38 12.96
CA LYS A 158 6.90 -6.94 13.65
C LYS A 158 6.65 -5.79 14.64
N ILE A 159 5.72 -4.89 14.34
CA ILE A 159 5.35 -3.82 15.27
C ILE A 159 4.69 -4.41 16.53
N ALA A 160 3.78 -5.37 16.33
CA ALA A 160 3.12 -6.02 17.46
C ALA A 160 4.12 -6.72 18.40
N SER A 161 5.20 -7.29 17.83
CA SER A 161 6.26 -7.95 18.63
C SER A 161 7.26 -6.97 19.27
N ALA A 162 7.39 -5.76 18.73
CA ALA A 162 8.29 -4.74 19.29
C ALA A 162 7.77 -4.08 20.60
N GLY A 163 6.52 -4.33 20.98
CA GLY A 163 5.98 -4.04 22.32
C GLY A 163 5.92 -2.56 22.75
N GLN A 164 6.36 -1.64 21.91
CA GLN A 164 6.59 -0.26 22.33
C GLN A 164 5.42 0.71 22.16
N ASN A 165 4.38 0.36 21.40
CA ASN A 165 3.32 1.33 21.05
C ASN A 165 1.92 0.95 21.53
N GLY A 166 1.76 -0.07 22.39
CA GLY A 166 0.44 -0.45 22.92
C GLY A 166 -0.57 -0.92 21.88
N GLN A 167 -0.14 -1.12 20.64
CA GLN A 167 -1.00 -1.56 19.55
C GLN A 167 -1.07 -3.08 19.54
N PHE A 168 -2.20 -3.60 20.02
CA PHE A 168 -2.50 -5.02 19.97
C PHE A 168 -3.18 -5.33 18.64
N ARG A 169 -2.54 -6.18 17.83
CA ARG A 169 -3.16 -6.70 16.60
C ARG A 169 -3.78 -8.08 16.88
N THR A 170 -5.01 -8.25 16.43
CA THR A 170 -5.65 -9.58 16.45
C THR A 170 -4.87 -10.52 15.51
N PRO A 171 -4.45 -11.70 15.97
CA PRO A 171 -3.73 -12.66 15.14
C PRO A 171 -4.52 -13.04 13.87
N ARG A 172 -3.84 -13.13 12.73
CA ARG A 172 -4.48 -13.34 11.41
C ARG A 172 -5.38 -14.57 11.36
N HIS A 173 -5.02 -15.68 12.03
CA HIS A 173 -5.85 -16.87 12.07
C HIS A 173 -7.17 -16.66 12.83
N ILE A 174 -7.17 -15.78 13.84
CA ILE A 174 -8.40 -15.39 14.56
C ILE A 174 -9.25 -14.49 13.67
N ILE A 175 -8.64 -13.51 12.99
CA ILE A 175 -9.34 -12.66 12.03
C ILE A 175 -10.01 -13.51 10.95
N LYS A 176 -9.28 -14.44 10.34
CA LYS A 176 -9.82 -15.34 9.31
C LYS A 176 -10.97 -16.22 9.84
N LEU A 177 -10.86 -16.72 11.07
CA LEU A 177 -11.94 -17.46 11.71
C LEU A 177 -13.18 -16.58 11.88
N MET A 178 -13.04 -15.37 12.40
CA MET A 178 -14.15 -14.44 12.60
C MET A 178 -14.83 -14.07 11.27
N VAL A 179 -14.05 -13.76 10.25
CA VAL A 179 -14.58 -13.48 8.89
C VAL A 179 -15.31 -14.69 8.32
N ALA A 180 -14.78 -15.91 8.49
CA ALA A 180 -15.43 -17.13 8.02
C ALA A 180 -16.76 -17.40 8.75
N LEU A 181 -16.86 -17.06 10.05
CA LEU A 181 -18.08 -17.21 10.84
C LEU A 181 -19.14 -16.15 10.46
N THR A 182 -18.73 -14.93 10.14
CA THR A 182 -19.66 -13.88 9.67
C THR A 182 -20.09 -14.10 8.23
N ALA A 183 -19.28 -14.80 7.42
CA ALA A 183 -19.55 -15.19 6.05
C ALA A 183 -20.09 -14.03 5.17
N PRO A 184 -19.32 -12.93 5.01
CA PRO A 184 -19.79 -11.77 4.26
C PRO A 184 -20.11 -12.11 2.81
N THR A 185 -21.09 -11.42 2.25
CA THR A 185 -21.56 -11.57 0.87
C THR A 185 -21.23 -10.34 0.02
N PRO A 186 -21.26 -10.44 -1.33
CA PRO A 186 -21.00 -9.30 -2.22
C PRO A 186 -21.95 -8.09 -2.08
N LYS A 187 -23.03 -8.22 -1.30
CA LYS A 187 -24.04 -7.16 -1.10
C LYS A 187 -23.90 -6.45 0.25
N ASP A 188 -23.05 -6.97 1.13
CA ASP A 188 -22.92 -6.45 2.48
C ASP A 188 -22.10 -5.15 2.51
N ILE A 189 -22.33 -4.36 3.55
CA ILE A 189 -21.48 -3.28 3.98
C ILE A 189 -20.77 -3.75 5.25
N ILE A 190 -19.45 -3.69 5.23
CA ILE A 190 -18.59 -4.22 6.29
C ILE A 190 -17.95 -3.05 7.02
N CYS A 191 -18.21 -2.93 8.32
CA CYS A 191 -17.71 -1.85 9.15
C CYS A 191 -16.79 -2.41 10.25
N ASP A 192 -15.58 -1.82 10.35
CA ASP A 192 -14.66 -2.03 11.46
C ASP A 192 -14.49 -0.71 12.23
N PRO A 193 -15.09 -0.56 13.42
CA PRO A 193 -15.07 0.70 14.17
C PRO A 193 -13.74 0.96 14.89
N ALA A 194 -12.79 0.05 14.85
CA ALA A 194 -11.44 0.16 15.43
C ALA A 194 -10.43 -0.49 14.49
N SER A 195 -10.40 0.00 13.24
CA SER A 195 -9.82 -0.70 12.10
C SER A 195 -8.30 -0.85 12.17
N GLY A 196 -7.61 0.03 12.91
CA GLY A 196 -6.16 0.02 12.95
C GLY A 196 -5.57 0.05 11.54
N THR A 197 -4.84 -1.00 11.20
CA THR A 197 -4.26 -1.20 9.86
C THR A 197 -5.21 -1.91 8.88
N CYS A 198 -6.51 -1.93 9.15
CA CYS A 198 -7.56 -2.57 8.33
C CYS A 198 -7.44 -4.10 8.19
N GLY A 199 -6.87 -4.80 9.17
CA GLY A 199 -6.63 -6.24 9.09
C GLY A 199 -7.90 -7.07 8.89
N PHE A 200 -9.02 -6.71 9.54
CA PHE A 200 -10.32 -7.38 9.37
C PHE A 200 -10.91 -7.09 7.98
N LEU A 201 -10.85 -5.86 7.51
CA LEU A 201 -11.38 -5.47 6.20
C LEU A 201 -10.60 -6.13 5.06
N VAL A 202 -9.26 -6.21 5.18
CA VAL A 202 -8.41 -6.96 4.25
C VAL A 202 -8.82 -8.43 4.20
N ALA A 203 -8.96 -9.08 5.36
CA ALA A 203 -9.35 -10.50 5.42
C ALA A 203 -10.75 -10.75 4.86
N ALA A 204 -11.70 -9.81 5.07
CA ALA A 204 -13.02 -9.87 4.46
C ALA A 204 -12.95 -9.76 2.94
N GLY A 205 -12.11 -8.87 2.41
CA GLY A 205 -11.86 -8.74 0.98
C GLY A 205 -11.23 -10.01 0.37
N GLU A 206 -10.26 -10.62 1.05
CA GLU A 206 -9.67 -11.92 0.66
C GLU A 206 -10.74 -13.02 0.62
N TYR A 207 -11.54 -13.12 1.69
CA TYR A 207 -12.64 -14.10 1.79
C TYR A 207 -13.64 -13.97 0.65
N LEU A 208 -14.08 -12.74 0.35
CA LEU A 208 -15.03 -12.47 -0.74
C LEU A 208 -14.48 -12.88 -2.11
N ARG A 209 -13.21 -12.61 -2.38
CA ARG A 209 -12.57 -13.04 -3.63
C ARG A 209 -12.49 -14.56 -3.75
N GLU A 210 -12.16 -15.23 -2.66
CA GLU A 210 -12.04 -16.69 -2.62
C GLU A 210 -13.40 -17.38 -2.78
N ARG A 211 -14.42 -16.88 -2.07
CA ARG A 211 -15.75 -17.51 -2.00
C ARG A 211 -16.70 -17.04 -3.09
N HIS A 212 -16.49 -15.85 -3.65
CA HIS A 212 -17.34 -15.25 -4.67
C HIS A 212 -16.53 -14.80 -5.89
N PRO A 213 -15.86 -15.72 -6.61
CA PRO A 213 -14.95 -15.37 -7.72
C PRO A 213 -15.65 -14.64 -8.86
N MET A 214 -16.98 -14.82 -9.02
CA MET A 214 -17.78 -14.14 -10.04
C MET A 214 -18.11 -12.68 -9.70
N LEU A 215 -17.79 -12.20 -8.49
CA LEU A 215 -18.06 -10.83 -8.03
C LEU A 215 -17.51 -9.78 -9.02
N PHE A 216 -16.32 -10.01 -9.56
CA PHE A 216 -15.64 -9.07 -10.46
C PHE A 216 -16.14 -9.10 -11.91
N ASN A 217 -17.00 -10.05 -12.25
CA ASN A 217 -17.65 -10.11 -13.58
C ASN A 217 -18.88 -9.19 -13.64
N ASP A 218 -19.46 -8.82 -12.51
CA ASP A 218 -20.56 -7.86 -12.40
C ASP A 218 -19.99 -6.45 -12.11
N ALA A 219 -20.30 -5.49 -12.97
CA ALA A 219 -19.78 -4.13 -12.85
C ALA A 219 -20.29 -3.43 -11.57
N VAL A 220 -21.55 -3.68 -11.18
CA VAL A 220 -22.15 -3.09 -9.97
C VAL A 220 -21.54 -3.68 -8.71
N ALA A 221 -21.38 -5.01 -8.66
CA ALA A 221 -20.75 -5.68 -7.53
C ALA A 221 -19.27 -5.29 -7.39
N ARG A 222 -18.55 -5.14 -8.49
CA ARG A 222 -17.17 -4.67 -8.52
C ARG A 222 -17.06 -3.24 -8.01
N GLU A 223 -17.93 -2.33 -8.46
CA GLU A 223 -17.96 -0.95 -7.98
C GLU A 223 -18.25 -0.89 -6.49
N HIS A 224 -19.24 -1.65 -6.02
CA HIS A 224 -19.54 -1.76 -4.59
C HIS A 224 -18.35 -2.29 -3.78
N PHE A 225 -17.66 -3.31 -4.27
CA PHE A 225 -16.48 -3.87 -3.61
C PHE A 225 -15.36 -2.84 -3.43
N HIS A 226 -15.12 -2.00 -4.43
CA HIS A 226 -14.03 -1.03 -4.37
C HIS A 226 -14.40 0.26 -3.60
N HIS A 227 -15.67 0.69 -3.65
CA HIS A 227 -16.04 2.05 -3.20
C HIS A 227 -17.15 2.12 -2.15
N GLY A 228 -17.88 1.04 -1.90
CA GLY A 228 -19.04 1.10 -1.00
C GLY A 228 -19.09 0.04 0.09
N MET A 229 -18.23 -0.98 0.02
CA MET A 229 -18.35 -2.15 0.87
C MET A 229 -17.61 -2.00 2.21
N PHE A 230 -16.40 -1.44 2.21
CA PHE A 230 -15.52 -1.47 3.37
C PHE A 230 -15.45 -0.12 4.07
N HIS A 231 -15.78 -0.08 5.35
CA HIS A 231 -15.73 1.13 6.18
C HIS A 231 -14.86 0.85 7.40
N GLY A 232 -13.76 1.60 7.54
CA GLY A 232 -12.84 1.50 8.66
C GLY A 232 -12.77 2.83 9.41
N TYR A 233 -12.79 2.77 10.74
CA TYR A 233 -12.67 3.93 11.61
C TYR A 233 -11.50 3.72 12.57
N ASP A 234 -10.70 4.75 12.79
CA ASP A 234 -9.66 4.75 13.81
C ASP A 234 -9.45 6.17 14.34
N PHE A 235 -8.98 6.28 15.57
CA PHE A 235 -8.64 7.57 16.17
C PHE A 235 -7.25 8.07 15.71
N ASP A 236 -6.35 7.15 15.34
CA ASP A 236 -4.98 7.46 14.94
C ASP A 236 -4.88 7.64 13.42
N ASN A 237 -4.62 8.86 12.96
CA ASN A 237 -4.44 9.21 11.56
C ASN A 237 -3.30 8.41 10.89
N THR A 238 -2.28 7.98 11.64
CA THR A 238 -1.22 7.11 11.10
C THR A 238 -1.77 5.73 10.78
N MET A 239 -2.66 5.20 11.64
CA MET A 239 -3.34 3.93 11.39
C MET A 239 -4.26 4.03 10.18
N LEU A 240 -5.06 5.07 10.05
CA LEU A 240 -5.93 5.32 8.89
C LEU A 240 -5.11 5.37 7.58
N ARG A 241 -3.98 6.06 7.60
CA ARG A 241 -3.07 6.16 6.45
C ARG A 241 -2.48 4.81 6.06
N ILE A 242 -1.93 4.07 7.04
CA ILE A 242 -1.41 2.72 6.83
C ILE A 242 -2.52 1.78 6.37
N GLY A 243 -3.69 1.83 6.99
CA GLY A 243 -4.86 1.04 6.65
C GLY A 243 -5.34 1.26 5.22
N SER A 244 -5.44 2.52 4.79
CA SER A 244 -5.81 2.87 3.41
C SER A 244 -4.83 2.29 2.39
N MET A 245 -3.52 2.43 2.64
CA MET A 245 -2.50 1.83 1.78
C MET A 245 -2.54 0.29 1.83
N ASN A 246 -2.80 -0.30 2.99
CA ASN A 246 -2.94 -1.74 3.15
C ASN A 246 -4.11 -2.28 2.31
N MET A 247 -5.28 -1.63 2.37
CA MET A 247 -6.43 -1.99 1.54
C MET A 247 -6.09 -1.91 0.05
N ALA A 248 -5.43 -0.84 -0.39
CA ALA A 248 -5.02 -0.67 -1.77
C ALA A 248 -4.00 -1.75 -2.21
N LEU A 249 -3.02 -2.09 -1.38
CA LEU A 249 -2.07 -3.18 -1.62
C LEU A 249 -2.77 -4.53 -1.78
N HIS A 250 -3.87 -4.74 -1.06
CA HIS A 250 -4.72 -5.92 -1.19
C HIS A 250 -5.80 -5.78 -2.26
N GLY A 251 -5.75 -4.74 -3.09
CA GLY A 251 -6.58 -4.56 -4.28
C GLY A 251 -8.00 -4.06 -4.01
N VAL A 252 -8.19 -3.28 -2.96
CA VAL A 252 -9.36 -2.42 -2.76
C VAL A 252 -8.93 -1.00 -3.05
N ASP A 253 -9.33 -0.47 -4.23
CA ASP A 253 -8.68 0.71 -4.81
C ASP A 253 -9.03 2.04 -4.13
N ASN A 254 -10.17 2.14 -3.47
CA ASN A 254 -10.58 3.37 -2.77
C ASN A 254 -11.53 3.04 -1.62
N PRO A 255 -11.03 2.44 -0.53
CA PRO A 255 -11.89 2.20 0.62
C PRO A 255 -12.32 3.55 1.19
N PRO A 256 -13.62 3.79 1.41
CA PRO A 256 -14.05 4.94 2.18
C PRO A 256 -13.54 4.75 3.60
N ALA A 257 -12.60 5.58 4.03
CA ALA A 257 -12.34 5.77 5.43
C ALA A 257 -13.09 7.04 5.82
N SER A 258 -13.95 6.96 6.77
CA SER A 258 -14.62 8.10 7.36
C SER A 258 -13.92 8.48 8.66
N GLU A 259 -13.77 9.76 8.85
CA GLU A 259 -13.35 10.36 10.12
C GLU A 259 -14.27 9.96 11.26
#